data_1cc4a28ae6f51b5ff8ee051a9e820c9c
#
_entry.id   1cc4a28ae6f51b5ff8ee051a9e820c9c
#
_cell.length_a   1.000
_cell.length_b   1.000
_cell.length_c   1.000
_cell.angle_alpha   90.00
_cell.angle_beta   90.00
_cell.angle_gamma   90.00
#
_symmetry.space_group_name_H-M   'P 1'
#
loop_
_entity.id
_entity.type
_entity.pdbx_description
1 polymer ?
#
loop_
_entity_poly.entity_id
_entity_poly.type
_entity_poly.pdbx_seq_one_letter_code
_entity_poly.pdbx_strand_id
1 'polypeptide(L)'
;MANKLRNYTINFGPQHPAAHGVLRMILELDGEQIVRADPHIGLLHRGTEKLAETKTYLQALPYMDRLDYVSMMVNEQAYCLAVEKLAGIDVPIRAQYIRVMFAEVTRILNHLMGIGSHAFDIGAMTAILYAFRDREELMDLYEAVSGARMHAAYFRPGGVYRDLPDFMPKYESSKFRNAKVLKQLNESREGTMLDFINAFCERFPKNIDTLETLLTDNRIWKQRTVGIGVVSPERAMQKGFTGVMLRGSGVEWDVRKKQPYEVYDQMDFDIPVGVNGDCYDRYLCRMEEMRQSVRIIKQCADWLRVNPGPVITTNHKFAPPKRTEMKTGMEDLIHHFKLFTEGMHVPEGETYTAVEHPKGEFGVYIISDGANKPYRLKIRAPGFAHLQGMDEMAKGHMLADVVAIIGTQDIVFGEVDR
;
A
#
# COMPACT_ATOMS: atom_id res chain seq x y z
N MET A 1 -13.68 -18.33 -51.64
CA MET A 1 -13.61 -17.10 -50.78
C MET A 1 -13.49 -17.58 -49.36
N ALA A 2 -12.33 -17.40 -48.74
CA ALA A 2 -12.18 -17.71 -47.33
C ALA A 2 -13.08 -16.78 -46.53
N ASN A 3 -14.04 -17.33 -45.78
CA ASN A 3 -14.80 -16.54 -44.80
C ASN A 3 -13.79 -15.83 -43.88
N LYS A 4 -13.64 -14.53 -43.97
CA LYS A 4 -12.93 -13.75 -42.98
C LYS A 4 -13.68 -14.02 -41.67
N LEU A 5 -13.05 -14.78 -40.78
CA LEU A 5 -13.48 -14.90 -39.40
C LEU A 5 -13.66 -13.47 -38.89
N ARG A 6 -14.87 -13.12 -38.44
CA ARG A 6 -15.12 -11.84 -37.81
C ARG A 6 -14.62 -11.93 -36.38
N ASN A 7 -13.78 -10.96 -35.98
CA ASN A 7 -13.46 -10.78 -34.56
C ASN A 7 -14.78 -10.65 -33.78
N TYR A 8 -14.81 -11.23 -32.59
CA TYR A 8 -15.95 -11.09 -31.70
C TYR A 8 -15.53 -10.41 -30.41
N THR A 9 -16.46 -9.74 -29.74
CA THR A 9 -16.22 -9.02 -28.50
C THR A 9 -16.87 -9.73 -27.33
N ILE A 10 -16.15 -9.78 -26.21
CA ILE A 10 -16.67 -10.29 -24.94
C ILE A 10 -16.46 -9.27 -23.84
N ASN A 11 -17.32 -9.29 -22.82
CA ASN A 11 -17.11 -8.56 -21.58
C ASN A 11 -16.41 -9.47 -20.57
N PHE A 12 -15.24 -9.08 -20.15
CA PHE A 12 -14.52 -9.69 -19.03
C PHE A 12 -14.80 -8.86 -17.76
N GLY A 13 -15.60 -9.39 -16.85
CA GLY A 13 -16.11 -8.64 -15.70
C GLY A 13 -17.31 -7.72 -16.06
N PRO A 14 -17.90 -7.02 -15.05
CA PRO A 14 -17.43 -6.95 -13.65
C PRO A 14 -17.65 -8.24 -12.82
N GLN A 15 -18.60 -9.08 -13.17
CA GLN A 15 -18.80 -10.37 -12.49
C GLN A 15 -17.82 -11.42 -13.02
N HIS A 16 -16.58 -11.33 -12.56
CA HIS A 16 -15.54 -12.33 -12.78
C HIS A 16 -14.56 -12.25 -11.59
N PRO A 17 -14.09 -13.36 -11.02
CA PRO A 17 -13.17 -13.33 -9.88
C PRO A 17 -11.93 -12.46 -10.12
N ALA A 18 -11.27 -12.61 -11.26
CA ALA A 18 -10.07 -11.84 -11.62
C ALA A 18 -10.37 -10.37 -12.05
N ALA A 19 -11.62 -9.96 -12.14
CA ALA A 19 -12.03 -8.56 -12.41
C ALA A 19 -12.28 -7.76 -11.13
N HIS A 20 -11.98 -8.31 -9.96
CA HIS A 20 -12.16 -7.70 -8.65
C HIS A 20 -13.59 -7.17 -8.37
N GLY A 21 -14.57 -7.64 -9.12
CA GLY A 21 -15.99 -7.25 -9.01
C GLY A 21 -16.36 -5.89 -9.61
N VAL A 22 -15.39 -5.12 -10.11
CA VAL A 22 -15.59 -3.72 -10.55
C VAL A 22 -14.90 -3.36 -11.87
N LEU A 23 -14.03 -4.23 -12.41
CA LEU A 23 -13.46 -4.02 -13.74
C LEU A 23 -14.40 -4.57 -14.80
N ARG A 24 -14.84 -3.73 -15.71
CA ARG A 24 -15.41 -4.15 -16.99
C ARG A 24 -14.36 -3.97 -18.06
N MET A 25 -13.91 -5.07 -18.66
CA MET A 25 -12.98 -5.02 -19.79
C MET A 25 -13.64 -5.58 -21.05
N ILE A 26 -13.63 -4.80 -22.11
CA ILE A 26 -14.11 -5.26 -23.42
C ILE A 26 -12.90 -5.84 -24.15
N LEU A 27 -12.97 -7.15 -24.45
CA LEU A 27 -11.95 -7.85 -25.20
C LEU A 27 -12.45 -8.11 -26.61
N GLU A 28 -11.64 -7.73 -27.60
CA GLU A 28 -11.83 -8.13 -29.00
C GLU A 28 -10.89 -9.31 -29.27
N LEU A 29 -11.46 -10.42 -29.75
CA LEU A 29 -10.79 -11.69 -29.93
C LEU A 29 -10.83 -12.15 -31.37
N ASP A 30 -9.71 -12.73 -31.84
CA ASP A 30 -9.62 -13.57 -33.04
C ASP A 30 -9.37 -15.03 -32.58
N GLY A 31 -10.44 -15.83 -32.52
CA GLY A 31 -10.43 -17.10 -31.81
C GLY A 31 -10.23 -16.87 -30.30
N GLU A 32 -9.17 -17.39 -29.73
CA GLU A 32 -8.79 -17.17 -28.31
C GLU A 32 -7.73 -16.09 -28.14
N GLN A 33 -7.22 -15.52 -29.23
CA GLN A 33 -6.15 -14.53 -29.21
C GLN A 33 -6.73 -13.12 -29.09
N ILE A 34 -6.12 -12.31 -28.22
CA ILE A 34 -6.54 -10.94 -27.96
C ILE A 34 -6.01 -10.02 -29.06
N VAL A 35 -6.92 -9.30 -29.70
CA VAL A 35 -6.62 -8.26 -30.67
C VAL A 35 -6.59 -6.89 -29.98
N ARG A 36 -7.54 -6.68 -29.03
CA ARG A 36 -7.67 -5.42 -28.26
C ARG A 36 -8.27 -5.70 -26.89
N ALA A 37 -7.76 -4.98 -25.89
CA ALA A 37 -8.29 -4.96 -24.54
C ALA A 37 -8.61 -3.52 -24.13
N ASP A 38 -9.87 -3.23 -23.86
CA ASP A 38 -10.38 -1.89 -23.52
C ASP A 38 -10.94 -1.88 -22.10
N PRO A 39 -10.17 -1.42 -21.09
CA PRO A 39 -10.61 -1.38 -19.70
C PRO A 39 -11.55 -0.21 -19.44
N HIS A 40 -12.73 -0.51 -18.91
CA HIS A 40 -13.73 0.46 -18.46
C HIS A 40 -13.74 0.52 -16.93
N ILE A 41 -13.41 1.68 -16.40
CA ILE A 41 -13.33 1.96 -14.97
C ILE A 41 -14.47 2.88 -14.54
N GLY A 42 -14.60 3.12 -13.24
CA GLY A 42 -15.60 4.03 -12.65
C GLY A 42 -16.67 3.34 -11.83
N LEU A 43 -16.76 2.00 -11.83
CA LEU A 43 -17.77 1.29 -11.03
C LEU A 43 -17.54 1.42 -9.52
N LEU A 44 -16.34 1.80 -9.09
CA LEU A 44 -16.00 2.10 -7.70
C LEU A 44 -15.68 3.60 -7.48
N HIS A 45 -16.12 4.47 -8.40
CA HIS A 45 -15.91 5.91 -8.23
C HIS A 45 -16.78 6.46 -7.10
N ARG A 46 -16.13 7.06 -6.10
CA ARG A 46 -16.79 7.57 -4.89
C ARG A 46 -16.64 9.08 -4.73
N GLY A 47 -15.99 9.74 -5.69
CA GLY A 47 -15.71 11.17 -5.64
C GLY A 47 -14.78 11.58 -4.50
N THR A 48 -13.82 10.73 -4.13
CA THR A 48 -12.95 10.92 -2.95
C THR A 48 -12.19 12.23 -2.98
N GLU A 49 -11.67 12.65 -4.15
CA GLU A 49 -10.98 13.94 -4.29
C GLU A 49 -11.93 15.10 -3.92
N LYS A 50 -13.15 15.09 -4.44
CA LYS A 50 -14.14 16.15 -4.19
C LYS A 50 -14.70 16.11 -2.77
N LEU A 51 -14.88 14.92 -2.19
CA LEU A 51 -15.29 14.78 -0.80
C LEU A 51 -14.21 15.33 0.16
N ALA A 52 -12.94 15.05 -0.11
CA ALA A 52 -11.83 15.57 0.69
C ALA A 52 -11.78 17.11 0.71
N GLU A 53 -12.09 17.77 -0.42
CA GLU A 53 -12.17 19.24 -0.53
C GLU A 53 -13.29 19.84 0.35
N THR A 54 -14.29 19.07 0.75
CA THR A 54 -15.38 19.51 1.63
C THR A 54 -15.10 19.33 3.11
N LYS A 55 -14.04 18.61 3.46
CA LYS A 55 -13.66 18.22 4.83
C LYS A 55 -12.42 18.98 5.29
N THR A 56 -12.26 19.13 6.61
CA THR A 56 -10.99 19.64 7.15
C THR A 56 -9.84 18.67 6.83
N TYR A 57 -8.60 19.15 6.86
CA TYR A 57 -7.42 18.33 6.57
C TYR A 57 -7.37 17.04 7.41
N LEU A 58 -7.75 17.10 8.69
CA LEU A 58 -7.79 15.91 9.55
C LEU A 58 -8.96 14.98 9.21
N GLN A 59 -10.12 15.52 8.83
CA GLN A 59 -11.29 14.73 8.44
C GLN A 59 -11.13 14.08 7.06
N ALA A 60 -10.27 14.62 6.20
CA ALA A 60 -9.97 14.06 4.89
C ALA A 60 -9.06 12.83 4.95
N LEU A 61 -8.26 12.70 6.02
CA LEU A 61 -7.30 11.59 6.19
C LEU A 61 -7.93 10.19 6.06
N PRO A 62 -9.06 9.86 6.71
CA PRO A 62 -9.67 8.54 6.58
C PRO A 62 -10.09 8.15 5.17
N TYR A 63 -10.28 9.10 4.26
CA TYR A 63 -10.55 8.78 2.86
C TYR A 63 -9.34 8.18 2.16
N MET A 64 -8.12 8.54 2.59
CA MET A 64 -6.88 8.01 2.03
C MET A 64 -6.77 6.50 2.26
N ASP A 65 -7.13 6.01 3.45
CA ASP A 65 -7.12 4.58 3.79
C ASP A 65 -7.99 3.75 2.83
N ARG A 66 -9.04 4.34 2.28
CA ARG A 66 -10.01 3.67 1.43
C ARG A 66 -9.72 3.78 -0.07
N LEU A 67 -8.62 4.42 -0.43
CA LEU A 67 -8.14 4.45 -1.82
C LEU A 67 -7.55 3.09 -2.20
N ASP A 68 -6.32 2.82 -1.81
CA ASP A 68 -5.82 1.46 -1.81
C ASP A 68 -6.08 0.84 -0.43
N TYR A 69 -7.16 0.11 -0.31
CA TYR A 69 -7.57 -0.55 0.94
C TYR A 69 -6.71 -1.78 1.29
N VAL A 70 -5.65 -2.04 0.56
CA VAL A 70 -4.63 -3.05 0.88
C VAL A 70 -3.37 -2.40 1.47
N SER A 71 -3.10 -1.12 1.16
CA SER A 71 -1.89 -0.39 1.56
C SER A 71 -2.19 0.89 2.33
N MET A 72 -3.02 0.80 3.36
CA MET A 72 -3.65 1.93 4.03
C MET A 72 -2.66 2.96 4.58
N MET A 73 -1.71 2.54 5.42
CA MET A 73 -0.80 3.51 6.09
C MET A 73 0.16 4.23 5.12
N VAL A 74 0.48 3.64 3.97
CA VAL A 74 1.29 4.33 2.94
C VAL A 74 0.49 5.44 2.26
N ASN A 75 -0.82 5.24 2.06
CA ASN A 75 -1.71 6.29 1.57
C ASN A 75 -1.78 7.46 2.55
N GLU A 76 -1.92 7.16 3.87
CA GLU A 76 -1.88 8.15 4.93
C GLU A 76 -0.56 8.94 4.91
N GLN A 77 0.56 8.22 4.72
CA GLN A 77 1.90 8.82 4.67
C GLN A 77 2.01 9.87 3.58
N ALA A 78 1.59 9.54 2.35
CA ALA A 78 1.64 10.49 1.23
C ALA A 78 0.84 11.78 1.52
N TYR A 79 -0.34 11.61 2.10
CA TYR A 79 -1.20 12.75 2.47
C TYR A 79 -0.60 13.58 3.60
N CYS A 80 -0.13 12.93 4.68
CA CYS A 80 0.48 13.62 5.81
C CYS A 80 1.71 14.41 5.38
N LEU A 81 2.61 13.81 4.60
CA LEU A 81 3.80 14.49 4.07
C LEU A 81 3.44 15.70 3.20
N ALA A 82 2.38 15.61 2.38
CA ALA A 82 1.92 16.75 1.58
C ALA A 82 1.41 17.91 2.46
N VAL A 83 0.60 17.60 3.47
CA VAL A 83 0.09 18.61 4.42
C VAL A 83 1.22 19.20 5.25
N GLU A 84 2.15 18.40 5.74
CA GLU A 84 3.30 18.83 6.55
C GLU A 84 4.23 19.74 5.75
N LYS A 85 4.52 19.40 4.51
CA LYS A 85 5.34 20.23 3.62
C LYS A 85 4.70 21.58 3.35
N LEU A 86 3.37 21.61 3.16
CA LEU A 86 2.63 22.84 2.88
C LEU A 86 2.48 23.72 4.13
N ALA A 87 2.28 23.09 5.30
CA ALA A 87 2.11 23.77 6.56
C ALA A 87 3.43 24.11 7.29
N GLY A 88 4.57 23.59 6.80
CA GLY A 88 5.88 23.76 7.43
C GLY A 88 5.96 23.09 8.81
N ILE A 89 5.44 21.88 8.94
CA ILE A 89 5.40 21.14 10.20
C ILE A 89 6.61 20.23 10.30
N ASP A 90 7.40 20.38 11.37
CA ASP A 90 8.48 19.46 11.70
C ASP A 90 7.94 18.21 12.40
N VAL A 91 8.30 17.05 11.88
CA VAL A 91 7.90 15.77 12.42
C VAL A 91 9.02 15.21 13.31
N PRO A 92 8.73 14.82 14.56
CA PRO A 92 9.73 14.21 15.44
C PRO A 92 10.36 12.97 14.83
N ILE A 93 11.68 12.81 15.01
CA ILE A 93 12.46 11.72 14.42
C ILE A 93 11.91 10.34 14.80
N ARG A 94 11.44 10.16 16.05
CA ARG A 94 10.82 8.90 16.49
C ARG A 94 9.56 8.58 15.68
N ALA A 95 8.73 9.57 15.38
CA ALA A 95 7.55 9.41 14.54
C ALA A 95 7.90 9.00 13.11
N GLN A 96 8.98 9.56 12.56
CA GLN A 96 9.47 9.20 11.23
C GLN A 96 9.89 7.71 11.16
N TYR A 97 10.63 7.22 12.16
CA TYR A 97 10.98 5.80 12.26
C TYR A 97 9.76 4.89 12.39
N ILE A 98 8.76 5.29 13.18
CA ILE A 98 7.48 4.54 13.30
C ILE A 98 6.76 4.50 11.95
N ARG A 99 6.68 5.63 11.25
CA ARG A 99 6.03 5.71 9.93
C ARG A 99 6.74 4.83 8.90
N VAL A 100 8.07 4.89 8.81
CA VAL A 100 8.86 4.04 7.91
C VAL A 100 8.66 2.56 8.24
N MET A 101 8.70 2.19 9.52
CA MET A 101 8.45 0.81 9.95
C MET A 101 7.06 0.31 9.50
N PHE A 102 6.01 1.08 9.75
CA PHE A 102 4.65 0.69 9.35
C PHE A 102 4.39 0.80 7.85
N ALA A 103 5.08 1.68 7.14
CA ALA A 103 5.04 1.71 5.67
C ALA A 103 5.59 0.40 5.08
N GLU A 104 6.69 -0.12 5.63
CA GLU A 104 7.25 -1.40 5.18
C GLU A 104 6.44 -2.62 5.65
N VAL A 105 5.82 -2.58 6.83
CA VAL A 105 4.79 -3.57 7.25
C VAL A 105 3.64 -3.57 6.24
N THR A 106 3.19 -2.41 5.82
CA THR A 106 2.14 -2.25 4.80
C THR A 106 2.57 -2.82 3.45
N ARG A 107 3.83 -2.63 3.06
CA ARG A 107 4.38 -3.21 1.83
C ARG A 107 4.32 -4.73 1.85
N ILE A 108 4.68 -5.35 2.96
CA ILE A 108 4.56 -6.82 3.12
C ILE A 108 3.08 -7.22 3.05
N LEU A 109 2.18 -6.53 3.74
CA LEU A 109 0.73 -6.78 3.69
C LEU A 109 0.20 -6.75 2.26
N ASN A 110 0.63 -5.77 1.46
CA ASN A 110 0.22 -5.63 0.07
C ASN A 110 0.77 -6.77 -0.80
N HIS A 111 2.07 -7.06 -0.72
CA HIS A 111 2.67 -8.08 -1.57
C HIS A 111 2.15 -9.48 -1.26
N LEU A 112 1.89 -9.80 0.00
CA LEU A 112 1.23 -11.05 0.40
C LEU A 112 -0.17 -11.17 -0.23
N MET A 113 -0.95 -10.08 -0.24
CA MET A 113 -2.26 -10.06 -0.89
C MET A 113 -2.15 -10.18 -2.41
N GLY A 114 -1.29 -9.36 -3.02
CA GLY A 114 -1.10 -9.32 -4.47
C GLY A 114 -0.59 -10.64 -5.03
N ILE A 115 0.44 -11.24 -4.42
CA ILE A 115 0.98 -12.54 -4.84
C ILE A 115 -0.02 -13.66 -4.55
N GLY A 116 -0.66 -13.63 -3.38
CA GLY A 116 -1.65 -14.65 -2.99
C GLY A 116 -2.84 -14.70 -3.94
N SER A 117 -3.43 -13.53 -4.27
CA SER A 117 -4.56 -13.43 -5.21
C SER A 117 -4.15 -13.77 -6.64
N HIS A 118 -2.99 -13.29 -7.10
CA HIS A 118 -2.46 -13.62 -8.43
C HIS A 118 -2.23 -15.13 -8.59
N ALA A 119 -1.64 -15.78 -7.58
CA ALA A 119 -1.45 -17.23 -7.57
C ALA A 119 -2.80 -17.97 -7.55
N PHE A 120 -3.75 -17.50 -6.77
CA PHE A 120 -5.11 -18.07 -6.71
C PHE A 120 -5.81 -17.98 -8.06
N ASP A 121 -5.74 -16.86 -8.74
CA ASP A 121 -6.35 -16.64 -10.06
C ASP A 121 -5.75 -17.55 -11.16
N ILE A 122 -4.48 -17.90 -11.04
CA ILE A 122 -3.81 -18.85 -11.96
C ILE A 122 -4.11 -20.32 -11.58
N GLY A 123 -4.67 -20.56 -10.36
CA GLY A 123 -5.06 -21.88 -9.89
C GLY A 123 -4.24 -22.43 -8.72
N ALA A 124 -3.24 -21.72 -8.22
CA ALA A 124 -2.45 -22.10 -7.06
C ALA A 124 -3.15 -21.69 -5.74
N MET A 125 -4.27 -22.35 -5.43
CA MET A 125 -5.16 -22.00 -4.31
C MET A 125 -4.49 -22.05 -2.94
N THR A 126 -3.47 -22.86 -2.74
CA THR A 126 -2.82 -23.03 -1.44
C THR A 126 -2.00 -21.81 -1.05
N ALA A 127 -1.39 -21.11 -2.01
CA ALA A 127 -0.51 -19.97 -1.75
C ALA A 127 -1.20 -18.84 -0.98
N ILE A 128 -2.47 -18.55 -1.30
CA ILE A 128 -3.23 -17.50 -0.60
C ILE A 128 -3.43 -17.80 0.88
N LEU A 129 -3.62 -19.07 1.27
CA LEU A 129 -3.82 -19.47 2.67
C LEU A 129 -2.53 -19.26 3.48
N TYR A 130 -1.37 -19.55 2.93
CA TYR A 130 -0.07 -19.26 3.55
C TYR A 130 0.15 -17.74 3.69
N ALA A 131 -0.12 -16.99 2.63
CA ALA A 131 0.02 -15.55 2.63
C ALA A 131 -0.91 -14.88 3.67
N PHE A 132 -2.16 -15.33 3.80
CA PHE A 132 -3.10 -14.78 4.77
C PHE A 132 -2.76 -15.09 6.21
N ARG A 133 -2.11 -16.21 6.51
CA ARG A 133 -1.62 -16.51 7.85
C ARG A 133 -0.67 -15.41 8.35
N ASP A 134 0.31 -15.05 7.52
CA ASP A 134 1.30 -14.04 7.89
C ASP A 134 0.69 -12.63 7.86
N ARG A 135 -0.26 -12.42 6.96
CA ARG A 135 -1.01 -11.17 6.87
C ARG A 135 -1.86 -10.90 8.12
N GLU A 136 -2.47 -11.92 8.71
CA GLU A 136 -3.22 -11.81 9.97
C GLU A 136 -2.35 -11.27 11.11
N GLU A 137 -1.12 -11.76 11.26
CA GLU A 137 -0.20 -11.29 12.30
C GLU A 137 0.17 -9.80 12.12
N LEU A 138 0.34 -9.36 10.89
CA LEU A 138 0.63 -7.95 10.60
C LEU A 138 -0.59 -7.04 10.83
N MET A 139 -1.80 -7.55 10.60
CA MET A 139 -3.04 -6.83 10.92
C MET A 139 -3.24 -6.68 12.42
N ASP A 140 -2.74 -7.62 13.24
CA ASP A 140 -2.70 -7.48 14.69
C ASP A 140 -1.78 -6.34 15.15
N LEU A 141 -0.67 -6.09 14.44
CA LEU A 141 0.15 -4.89 14.70
C LEU A 141 -0.62 -3.60 14.41
N TYR A 142 -1.38 -3.56 13.34
CA TYR A 142 -2.26 -2.43 13.02
C TYR A 142 -3.29 -2.19 14.14
N GLU A 143 -3.96 -3.26 14.59
CA GLU A 143 -4.94 -3.18 15.68
C GLU A 143 -4.28 -2.72 16.98
N ALA A 144 -3.07 -3.16 17.29
CA ALA A 144 -2.35 -2.77 18.50
C ALA A 144 -2.10 -1.26 18.57
N VAL A 145 -1.74 -0.61 17.46
CA VAL A 145 -1.41 0.83 17.43
C VAL A 145 -2.62 1.72 17.19
N SER A 146 -3.62 1.26 16.42
CA SER A 146 -4.74 2.11 15.98
C SER A 146 -6.09 1.69 16.55
N GLY A 147 -6.24 0.44 16.97
CA GLY A 147 -7.54 -0.16 17.32
C GLY A 147 -8.30 -0.71 16.12
N ALA A 148 -7.77 -0.55 14.90
CA ALA A 148 -8.38 -1.04 13.65
C ALA A 148 -7.42 -1.98 12.92
N ARG A 149 -7.95 -3.09 12.39
CA ARG A 149 -7.17 -4.10 11.69
C ARG A 149 -6.72 -3.65 10.29
N MET A 150 -7.40 -2.70 9.67
CA MET A 150 -7.15 -2.23 8.31
C MET A 150 -7.09 -0.70 8.24
N HIS A 151 -8.22 -0.02 8.27
CA HIS A 151 -8.32 1.43 8.12
C HIS A 151 -7.95 2.12 9.44
N ALA A 152 -6.66 2.37 9.61
CA ALA A 152 -6.07 2.75 10.89
C ALA A 152 -6.19 4.25 11.19
N ALA A 153 -6.08 5.12 10.18
CA ALA A 153 -5.91 6.57 10.34
C ALA A 153 -4.88 6.90 11.43
N TYR A 154 -3.76 6.17 11.42
CA TYR A 154 -2.74 6.21 12.46
C TYR A 154 -1.71 7.30 12.24
N PHE A 155 -1.28 7.50 11.00
CA PHE A 155 -0.43 8.64 10.67
C PHE A 155 -1.27 9.92 10.70
N ARG A 156 -0.69 10.96 11.26
CA ARG A 156 -1.37 12.25 11.41
C ARG A 156 -0.41 13.37 11.00
N PRO A 157 -0.90 14.46 10.43
CA PRO A 157 -0.05 15.61 10.20
C PRO A 157 0.70 16.00 11.49
N GLY A 158 2.05 16.00 11.40
CA GLY A 158 2.93 16.26 12.55
C GLY A 158 3.41 15.02 13.32
N GLY A 159 3.07 13.79 12.87
CA GLY A 159 3.57 12.57 13.49
C GLY A 159 2.63 11.38 13.39
N VAL A 160 2.42 10.67 14.50
CA VAL A 160 1.50 9.55 14.62
C VAL A 160 0.52 9.77 15.77
N TYR A 161 -0.64 9.11 15.71
CA TYR A 161 -1.72 9.29 16.70
C TYR A 161 -1.27 9.04 18.14
N ARG A 162 -0.46 7.99 18.36
CA ARG A 162 0.11 7.62 19.66
C ARG A 162 1.39 6.80 19.47
N ASP A 163 2.21 6.72 20.51
CA ASP A 163 3.40 5.86 20.50
C ASP A 163 3.03 4.38 20.45
N LEU A 164 4.01 3.55 20.15
CA LEU A 164 3.87 2.10 20.18
C LEU A 164 3.43 1.64 21.58
N PRO A 165 2.49 0.72 21.70
CA PRO A 165 2.14 0.14 22.98
C PRO A 165 3.31 -0.70 23.53
N ASP A 166 3.46 -0.69 24.85
CA ASP A 166 4.52 -1.47 25.50
C ASP A 166 4.41 -2.98 25.22
N PHE A 167 3.17 -3.48 25.11
CA PHE A 167 2.88 -4.90 24.91
C PHE A 167 1.85 -5.11 23.81
N MET A 168 1.96 -6.25 23.12
CA MET A 168 0.91 -6.69 22.19
C MET A 168 -0.37 -7.08 22.96
N PRO A 169 -1.55 -6.65 22.51
CA PRO A 169 -2.82 -7.10 23.10
C PRO A 169 -2.95 -8.61 23.01
N LYS A 170 -3.32 -9.27 24.13
CA LYS A 170 -3.61 -10.71 24.16
C LYS A 170 -5.02 -10.97 23.67
N TYR A 171 -5.21 -12.11 23.03
CA TYR A 171 -6.54 -12.56 22.63
C TYR A 171 -7.37 -12.99 23.86
N GLU A 172 -8.64 -12.60 23.85
CA GLU A 172 -9.60 -12.98 24.90
C GLU A 172 -10.09 -14.42 24.71
N SER A 173 -10.29 -15.14 25.82
CA SER A 173 -10.78 -16.51 25.82
C SER A 173 -12.17 -16.67 25.18
N SER A 174 -13.00 -15.63 25.24
CA SER A 174 -14.34 -15.60 24.65
C SER A 174 -14.36 -15.71 23.12
N LYS A 175 -13.27 -15.33 22.45
CA LYS A 175 -13.15 -15.33 20.99
C LYS A 175 -12.66 -16.66 20.40
N PHE A 176 -12.17 -17.59 21.22
CA PHE A 176 -11.59 -18.85 20.76
C PHE A 176 -12.21 -20.07 21.46
N ARG A 177 -12.69 -21.01 20.66
CA ARG A 177 -13.23 -22.28 21.16
C ARG A 177 -12.17 -23.26 21.65
N ASN A 178 -10.94 -23.16 21.13
CA ASN A 178 -9.84 -24.06 21.46
C ASN A 178 -8.83 -23.38 22.37
N ALA A 179 -8.86 -23.73 23.66
CA ALA A 179 -7.96 -23.17 24.68
C ALA A 179 -6.47 -23.43 24.41
N LYS A 180 -6.12 -24.55 23.74
CA LYS A 180 -4.72 -24.85 23.39
C LYS A 180 -4.20 -23.92 22.31
N VAL A 181 -5.00 -23.66 21.28
CA VAL A 181 -4.68 -22.70 20.22
C VAL A 181 -4.57 -21.28 20.78
N LEU A 182 -5.52 -20.88 21.63
CA LEU A 182 -5.48 -19.58 22.31
C LEU A 182 -4.20 -19.40 23.13
N LYS A 183 -3.79 -20.44 23.87
CA LYS A 183 -2.56 -20.39 24.66
C LYS A 183 -1.34 -20.19 23.76
N GLN A 184 -1.21 -20.95 22.67
CA GLN A 184 -0.10 -20.80 21.71
C GLN A 184 -0.06 -19.41 21.06
N LEU A 185 -1.22 -18.88 20.67
CA LEU A 185 -1.31 -17.53 20.11
C LEU A 185 -0.92 -16.43 21.11
N ASN A 186 -1.25 -16.60 22.38
CA ASN A 186 -0.88 -15.64 23.42
C ASN A 186 0.58 -15.79 23.88
N GLU A 187 1.18 -16.97 23.81
CA GLU A 187 2.61 -17.17 24.06
C GLU A 187 3.46 -16.41 23.04
N SER A 188 3.06 -16.33 21.76
CA SER A 188 3.77 -15.54 20.75
C SER A 188 3.66 -14.02 20.99
N ARG A 189 2.81 -13.55 21.90
CA ARG A 189 2.59 -12.15 22.27
C ARG A 189 3.17 -11.79 23.63
N GLU A 190 4.03 -12.63 24.18
CA GLU A 190 4.80 -12.32 25.38
C GLU A 190 5.98 -11.40 25.04
N GLY A 191 6.27 -10.45 25.93
CA GLY A 191 7.27 -9.43 25.69
C GLY A 191 6.70 -8.12 25.14
N THR A 192 7.57 -7.24 24.69
CA THR A 192 7.21 -5.94 24.14
C THR A 192 6.68 -6.07 22.69
N MET A 193 5.99 -5.04 22.21
CA MET A 193 5.59 -4.98 20.80
C MET A 193 6.79 -5.09 19.84
N LEU A 194 7.91 -4.48 20.19
CA LEU A 194 9.15 -4.56 19.39
C LEU A 194 9.73 -5.99 19.40
N ASP A 195 9.54 -6.76 20.48
CA ASP A 195 9.96 -8.17 20.50
C ASP A 195 9.09 -9.03 19.57
N PHE A 196 7.80 -8.74 19.52
CA PHE A 196 6.88 -9.40 18.56
C PHE A 196 7.27 -9.09 17.11
N ILE A 197 7.58 -7.83 16.81
CA ILE A 197 8.05 -7.41 15.48
C ILE A 197 9.36 -8.12 15.12
N ASN A 198 10.33 -8.18 16.03
CA ASN A 198 11.59 -8.87 15.79
C ASN A 198 11.39 -10.37 15.57
N ALA A 199 10.56 -11.02 16.37
CA ALA A 199 10.21 -12.44 16.17
C ALA A 199 9.53 -12.69 14.82
N PHE A 200 8.68 -11.79 14.37
CA PHE A 200 8.12 -11.83 13.00
C PHE A 200 9.23 -11.73 11.96
N CYS A 201 10.12 -10.74 12.08
CA CYS A 201 11.23 -10.51 11.14
C CYS A 201 12.20 -11.69 11.05
N GLU A 202 12.39 -12.46 12.13
CA GLU A 202 13.24 -13.65 12.12
C GLU A 202 12.58 -14.86 11.44
N ARG A 203 11.26 -14.98 11.57
CA ARG A 203 10.49 -16.10 11.03
C ARG A 203 10.08 -15.89 9.58
N PHE A 204 9.67 -14.68 9.22
CA PHE A 204 9.03 -14.36 7.94
C PHE A 204 9.86 -14.71 6.70
N PRO A 205 11.20 -14.54 6.67
CA PRO A 205 12.02 -15.00 5.53
C PRO A 205 11.82 -16.48 5.19
N LYS A 206 11.67 -17.36 6.19
CA LYS A 206 11.38 -18.80 5.98
C LYS A 206 9.97 -19.02 5.40
N ASN A 207 9.04 -18.14 5.72
CA ASN A 207 7.70 -18.19 5.15
C ASN A 207 7.71 -17.75 3.68
N ILE A 208 8.54 -16.74 3.33
CA ILE A 208 8.81 -16.35 1.95
C ILE A 208 9.40 -17.56 1.18
N ASP A 209 10.41 -18.24 1.72
CA ASP A 209 11.02 -19.42 1.10
C ASP A 209 9.97 -20.53 0.87
N THR A 210 9.01 -20.68 1.78
CA THR A 210 7.88 -21.61 1.62
C THR A 210 7.00 -21.23 0.43
N LEU A 211 6.66 -19.95 0.27
CA LEU A 211 5.90 -19.45 -0.89
C LEU A 211 6.68 -19.65 -2.20
N GLU A 212 7.99 -19.41 -2.18
CA GLU A 212 8.86 -19.65 -3.35
C GLU A 212 8.90 -21.13 -3.72
N THR A 213 8.98 -22.04 -2.78
CA THR A 213 8.93 -23.49 -3.02
C THR A 213 7.62 -23.88 -3.71
N LEU A 214 6.52 -23.21 -3.41
CA LEU A 214 5.21 -23.48 -4.03
C LEU A 214 5.09 -22.89 -5.44
N LEU A 215 5.74 -21.75 -5.72
CA LEU A 215 5.50 -20.96 -6.92
C LEU A 215 6.73 -20.87 -7.84
N THR A 216 7.89 -20.46 -7.34
CA THR A 216 9.04 -20.04 -8.16
C THR A 216 9.48 -21.10 -9.15
N ASP A 217 9.63 -22.34 -8.72
CA ASP A 217 10.03 -23.46 -9.60
C ASP A 217 8.86 -24.28 -10.14
N ASN A 218 7.64 -23.89 -9.83
CA ASN A 218 6.45 -24.58 -10.32
C ASN A 218 6.31 -24.40 -11.83
N ARG A 219 6.23 -25.51 -12.55
CA ARG A 219 6.11 -25.52 -14.03
C ARG A 219 4.88 -24.75 -14.53
N ILE A 220 3.75 -24.91 -13.85
CA ILE A 220 2.50 -24.23 -14.23
C ILE A 220 2.66 -22.72 -14.05
N TRP A 221 3.22 -22.28 -12.91
CA TRP A 221 3.48 -20.88 -12.64
C TRP A 221 4.38 -20.27 -13.70
N LYS A 222 5.51 -20.91 -14.00
CA LYS A 222 6.45 -20.44 -15.04
C LYS A 222 5.77 -20.35 -16.41
N GLN A 223 5.00 -21.35 -16.81
CA GLN A 223 4.31 -21.34 -18.11
C GLN A 223 3.24 -20.25 -18.21
N ARG A 224 2.69 -19.80 -17.06
CA ARG A 224 1.64 -18.79 -17.00
C ARG A 224 2.17 -17.38 -16.75
N THR A 225 3.47 -17.19 -16.53
CA THR A 225 4.05 -15.88 -16.16
C THR A 225 5.27 -15.50 -16.96
N VAL A 226 6.10 -16.47 -17.38
CA VAL A 226 7.31 -16.21 -18.18
C VAL A 226 6.91 -15.83 -19.61
N GLY A 227 7.42 -14.68 -20.07
CA GLY A 227 7.12 -14.15 -21.41
C GLY A 227 5.69 -13.60 -21.57
N ILE A 228 4.90 -13.52 -20.51
CA ILE A 228 3.54 -13.00 -20.53
C ILE A 228 3.54 -11.54 -20.06
N GLY A 229 2.84 -10.67 -20.82
CA GLY A 229 2.69 -9.25 -20.47
C GLY A 229 4.02 -8.49 -20.45
N VAL A 230 4.91 -8.79 -21.41
CA VAL A 230 6.22 -8.15 -21.53
C VAL A 230 6.08 -6.68 -21.88
N VAL A 231 6.82 -5.81 -21.15
CA VAL A 231 6.91 -4.38 -21.44
C VAL A 231 8.38 -3.95 -21.44
N SER A 232 8.83 -3.32 -22.52
CA SER A 232 10.20 -2.80 -22.58
C SER A 232 10.40 -1.59 -21.64
N PRO A 233 11.63 -1.30 -21.21
CA PRO A 233 11.94 -0.14 -20.35
C PRO A 233 11.40 1.19 -20.91
N GLU A 234 11.59 1.44 -22.19
CA GLU A 234 11.17 2.67 -22.86
C GLU A 234 9.63 2.79 -22.86
N ARG A 235 8.93 1.67 -23.13
CA ARG A 235 7.47 1.67 -23.15
C ARG A 235 6.90 1.81 -21.73
N ALA A 236 7.51 1.18 -20.73
CA ALA A 236 7.13 1.34 -19.35
C ALA A 236 7.21 2.82 -18.89
N MET A 237 8.31 3.51 -19.24
CA MET A 237 8.46 4.95 -18.96
C MET A 237 7.43 5.79 -19.72
N GLN A 238 7.21 5.54 -21.01
CA GLN A 238 6.22 6.28 -21.83
C GLN A 238 4.79 6.12 -21.31
N LYS A 239 4.44 4.97 -20.73
CA LYS A 239 3.15 4.69 -20.13
C LYS A 239 3.01 5.23 -18.71
N GLY A 240 4.08 5.77 -18.13
CA GLY A 240 4.09 6.27 -16.75
C GLY A 240 4.03 5.15 -15.71
N PHE A 241 4.57 3.98 -16.02
CA PHE A 241 4.71 2.88 -15.07
C PHE A 241 5.70 3.26 -13.98
N THR A 242 5.46 2.81 -12.78
CA THR A 242 6.27 3.07 -11.60
C THR A 242 6.34 1.83 -10.71
N GLY A 243 7.22 1.86 -9.70
CA GLY A 243 7.34 0.76 -8.76
C GLY A 243 7.77 -0.56 -9.44
N VAL A 244 7.21 -1.66 -8.99
CA VAL A 244 7.52 -3.00 -9.51
C VAL A 244 7.24 -3.13 -11.00
N MET A 245 6.20 -2.44 -11.52
CA MET A 245 5.90 -2.47 -12.96
C MET A 245 7.03 -1.88 -13.82
N LEU A 246 7.75 -0.89 -13.30
CA LEU A 246 8.91 -0.28 -13.96
C LEU A 246 10.20 -1.07 -13.66
N ARG A 247 10.42 -1.46 -12.40
CA ARG A 247 11.61 -2.23 -11.99
C ARG A 247 11.65 -3.61 -12.65
N GLY A 248 10.51 -4.29 -12.80
CA GLY A 248 10.42 -5.55 -13.54
C GLY A 248 10.91 -5.44 -14.99
N SER A 249 10.78 -4.26 -15.60
CA SER A 249 11.28 -3.95 -16.95
C SER A 249 12.75 -3.52 -17.00
N GLY A 250 13.51 -3.59 -15.91
CA GLY A 250 14.95 -3.32 -15.89
C GLY A 250 15.34 -1.88 -15.52
N VAL A 251 14.42 -1.04 -15.09
CA VAL A 251 14.71 0.35 -14.68
C VAL A 251 14.85 0.44 -13.16
N GLU A 252 16.03 0.79 -12.69
CA GLU A 252 16.33 0.99 -11.28
C GLU A 252 15.80 2.34 -10.79
N TRP A 253 14.49 2.40 -10.56
CA TRP A 253 13.83 3.58 -9.99
C TRP A 253 13.06 3.23 -8.74
N ASP A 254 13.37 3.92 -7.64
CA ASP A 254 12.68 3.81 -6.36
C ASP A 254 12.73 5.18 -5.67
N VAL A 255 11.55 5.70 -5.32
CA VAL A 255 11.43 7.04 -4.71
C VAL A 255 12.14 7.10 -3.36
N ARG A 256 12.19 6.01 -2.61
CA ARG A 256 12.87 5.92 -1.31
C ARG A 256 14.39 6.17 -1.40
N LYS A 257 15.01 5.87 -2.55
CA LYS A 257 16.45 6.07 -2.81
C LYS A 257 16.74 7.31 -3.63
N LYS A 258 15.89 7.64 -4.63
CA LYS A 258 16.13 8.76 -5.55
C LYS A 258 15.66 10.10 -5.00
N GLN A 259 14.60 10.10 -4.18
CA GLN A 259 14.04 11.26 -3.50
C GLN A 259 13.66 10.88 -2.07
N PRO A 260 14.63 10.60 -1.19
CA PRO A 260 14.37 10.12 0.16
C PRO A 260 13.44 11.06 0.92
N TYR A 261 12.53 10.45 1.66
CA TYR A 261 11.63 11.14 2.58
C TYR A 261 11.69 10.47 3.95
N GLU A 262 11.37 11.23 4.99
CA GLU A 262 11.53 10.78 6.38
C GLU A 262 12.97 10.26 6.63
N VAL A 263 13.13 9.04 7.13
CA VAL A 263 14.45 8.45 7.45
C VAL A 263 14.90 7.37 6.47
N TYR A 264 14.33 7.32 5.25
CA TYR A 264 14.77 6.32 4.25
C TYR A 264 16.23 6.50 3.80
N ASP A 265 16.78 7.70 3.90
CA ASP A 265 18.19 7.99 3.64
C ASP A 265 19.16 7.29 4.62
N GLN A 266 18.67 6.92 5.81
CA GLN A 266 19.42 6.21 6.85
C GLN A 266 19.24 4.70 6.79
N MET A 267 18.35 4.20 5.91
CA MET A 267 18.03 2.78 5.81
C MET A 267 18.93 2.08 4.78
N ASP A 268 19.46 0.94 5.21
CA ASP A 268 20.25 0.05 4.36
C ASP A 268 19.32 -1.04 3.77
N PHE A 269 19.08 -0.97 2.45
CA PHE A 269 18.31 -1.93 1.68
C PHE A 269 18.67 -1.87 0.21
N ASP A 270 18.39 -2.94 -0.53
CA ASP A 270 18.63 -3.05 -1.95
C ASP A 270 17.34 -2.91 -2.76
N ILE A 271 17.45 -2.47 -4.02
CA ILE A 271 16.31 -2.33 -4.92
C ILE A 271 16.33 -3.52 -5.89
N PRO A 272 15.34 -4.42 -5.86
CA PRO A 272 15.25 -5.50 -6.82
C PRO A 272 14.85 -4.98 -8.20
N VAL A 273 15.56 -5.43 -9.23
CA VAL A 273 15.35 -5.05 -10.62
C VAL A 273 15.26 -6.31 -11.48
N GLY A 274 14.22 -6.41 -12.30
CA GLY A 274 14.04 -7.48 -13.27
C GLY A 274 14.82 -7.23 -14.56
N VAL A 275 14.70 -8.15 -15.51
CA VAL A 275 15.43 -8.11 -16.80
C VAL A 275 14.47 -8.20 -17.98
N ASN A 276 13.48 -9.10 -17.90
CA ASN A 276 12.65 -9.47 -19.04
C ASN A 276 11.38 -8.62 -19.17
N GLY A 277 10.98 -7.92 -18.12
CA GLY A 277 9.78 -7.09 -18.11
C GLY A 277 8.46 -7.89 -18.19
N ASP A 278 8.46 -9.16 -17.80
CA ASP A 278 7.30 -10.04 -17.81
C ASP A 278 6.64 -10.18 -16.42
N CYS A 279 5.56 -10.95 -16.36
CA CYS A 279 4.85 -11.23 -15.10
C CYS A 279 5.74 -11.95 -14.08
N TYR A 280 6.65 -12.81 -14.56
CA TYR A 280 7.52 -13.60 -13.69
C TYR A 280 8.58 -12.71 -12.99
N ASP A 281 9.23 -11.83 -13.73
CA ASP A 281 10.21 -10.90 -13.15
C ASP A 281 9.55 -9.95 -12.13
N ARG A 282 8.33 -9.47 -12.40
CA ARG A 282 7.58 -8.65 -11.44
C ARG A 282 7.24 -9.44 -10.18
N TYR A 283 6.91 -10.72 -10.31
CA TYR A 283 6.71 -11.60 -9.17
C TYR A 283 8.00 -11.72 -8.34
N LEU A 284 9.14 -12.00 -8.98
CA LEU A 284 10.44 -12.10 -8.28
C LEU A 284 10.82 -10.79 -7.58
N CYS A 285 10.60 -9.63 -8.22
CA CYS A 285 10.81 -8.34 -7.58
C CYS A 285 9.97 -8.18 -6.30
N ARG A 286 8.70 -8.59 -6.30
CA ARG A 286 7.85 -8.51 -5.10
C ARG A 286 8.31 -9.45 -3.98
N MET A 287 8.79 -10.64 -4.33
CA MET A 287 9.34 -11.58 -3.35
C MET A 287 10.58 -10.99 -2.67
N GLU A 288 11.48 -10.39 -3.43
CA GLU A 288 12.68 -9.77 -2.88
C GLU A 288 12.34 -8.46 -2.12
N GLU A 289 11.38 -7.66 -2.58
CA GLU A 289 10.94 -6.48 -1.83
C GLU A 289 10.44 -6.82 -0.43
N MET A 290 9.77 -7.96 -0.24
CA MET A 290 9.37 -8.40 1.10
C MET A 290 10.57 -8.69 2.00
N ARG A 291 11.66 -9.27 1.47
CA ARG A 291 12.90 -9.48 2.23
C ARG A 291 13.57 -8.17 2.59
N GLN A 292 13.62 -7.22 1.66
CA GLN A 292 14.18 -5.89 1.92
C GLN A 292 13.32 -5.10 2.93
N SER A 293 11.99 -5.23 2.89
CA SER A 293 11.11 -4.63 3.88
C SER A 293 11.37 -5.17 5.29
N VAL A 294 11.59 -6.48 5.43
CA VAL A 294 12.00 -7.08 6.74
C VAL A 294 13.30 -6.46 7.24
N ARG A 295 14.28 -6.23 6.35
CA ARG A 295 15.56 -5.60 6.69
C ARG A 295 15.36 -4.18 7.21
N ILE A 296 14.50 -3.39 6.57
CA ILE A 296 14.17 -2.02 7.01
C ILE A 296 13.40 -2.05 8.35
N ILE A 297 12.38 -2.89 8.48
CA ILE A 297 11.59 -3.01 9.72
C ILE A 297 12.50 -3.32 10.91
N LYS A 298 13.45 -4.23 10.75
CA LYS A 298 14.40 -4.59 11.81
C LYS A 298 15.28 -3.41 12.22
N GLN A 299 15.83 -2.67 11.27
CA GLN A 299 16.63 -1.46 11.53
C GLN A 299 15.79 -0.41 12.29
N CYS A 300 14.52 -0.20 11.89
CA CYS A 300 13.63 0.71 12.59
C CYS A 300 13.31 0.24 14.01
N ALA A 301 13.03 -1.05 14.22
CA ALA A 301 12.72 -1.62 15.53
C ALA A 301 13.91 -1.52 16.49
N ASP A 302 15.12 -1.79 16.01
CA ASP A 302 16.36 -1.67 16.80
C ASP A 302 16.62 -0.21 17.22
N TRP A 303 16.42 0.74 16.31
CA TRP A 303 16.55 2.16 16.62
C TRP A 303 15.48 2.63 17.64
N LEU A 304 14.21 2.25 17.43
CA LEU A 304 13.09 2.66 18.31
C LEU A 304 13.24 2.13 19.74
N ARG A 305 13.91 1.01 19.93
CA ARG A 305 14.16 0.38 21.24
C ARG A 305 15.03 1.24 22.15
N VAL A 306 16.00 1.94 21.58
CA VAL A 306 16.99 2.71 22.34
C VAL A 306 16.76 4.21 22.31
N ASN A 307 15.85 4.70 21.49
CA ASN A 307 15.60 6.13 21.30
C ASN A 307 14.15 6.50 21.65
N PRO A 308 13.83 6.72 22.94
CA PRO A 308 12.54 7.28 23.33
C PRO A 308 12.44 8.75 22.91
N GLY A 309 11.21 9.23 22.68
CA GLY A 309 11.00 10.63 22.29
C GLY A 309 9.56 10.94 21.95
N PRO A 310 9.25 12.18 21.59
CA PRO A 310 7.92 12.57 21.13
C PRO A 310 7.58 11.88 19.80
N VAL A 311 6.30 11.60 19.62
CA VAL A 311 5.76 10.94 18.40
C VAL A 311 4.83 11.85 17.60
N ILE A 312 4.59 13.06 18.10
CA ILE A 312 3.79 14.09 17.43
C ILE A 312 4.42 15.45 17.71
N THR A 313 4.26 16.37 16.79
CA THR A 313 4.75 17.76 16.94
C THR A 313 4.20 18.41 18.21
N THR A 314 5.00 19.26 18.84
CA THR A 314 4.60 20.06 20.00
C THR A 314 3.83 21.33 19.62
N ASN A 315 3.66 21.60 18.33
CA ASN A 315 2.88 22.74 17.87
C ASN A 315 1.38 22.44 17.95
N HIS A 316 0.74 22.95 19.01
CA HIS A 316 -0.68 22.70 19.29
C HIS A 316 -1.66 23.37 18.29
N LYS A 317 -1.17 24.11 17.32
CA LYS A 317 -1.98 24.54 16.17
C LYS A 317 -2.29 23.38 15.20
N PHE A 318 -1.45 22.33 15.21
CA PHE A 318 -1.58 21.18 14.31
C PHE A 318 -1.84 19.88 15.04
N ALA A 319 -1.39 19.74 16.28
CA ALA A 319 -1.55 18.56 17.10
C ALA A 319 -2.27 18.85 18.41
N PRO A 320 -3.16 17.97 18.89
CA PRO A 320 -3.89 18.21 20.13
C PRO A 320 -2.93 18.18 21.34
N PRO A 321 -3.09 19.09 22.31
CA PRO A 321 -2.35 19.07 23.57
C PRO A 321 -2.74 17.85 24.41
N LYS A 322 -1.89 17.49 25.37
CA LYS A 322 -2.18 16.38 26.30
C LYS A 322 -3.36 16.75 27.20
N ARG A 323 -4.13 15.73 27.58
CA ARG A 323 -5.30 15.93 28.44
C ARG A 323 -4.96 16.61 29.79
N THR A 324 -3.78 16.38 30.32
CA THR A 324 -3.29 17.02 31.56
C THR A 324 -3.01 18.51 31.35
N GLU A 325 -2.43 18.89 30.23
CA GLU A 325 -2.11 20.26 29.84
C GLU A 325 -3.38 21.10 29.69
N MET A 326 -4.41 20.55 29.03
CA MET A 326 -5.72 21.22 28.88
C MET A 326 -6.43 21.53 30.20
N LYS A 327 -6.11 20.82 31.29
CA LYS A 327 -6.72 21.06 32.61
C LYS A 327 -6.11 22.22 33.37
N THR A 328 -4.89 22.59 33.03
CA THR A 328 -4.08 23.60 33.73
C THR A 328 -3.72 24.81 32.86
N GLY A 329 -3.61 24.61 31.53
CA GLY A 329 -3.28 25.65 30.56
C GLY A 329 -4.51 26.17 29.82
N MET A 330 -4.79 27.46 29.91
CA MET A 330 -5.89 28.10 29.17
C MET A 330 -5.63 28.06 27.65
N GLU A 331 -4.39 28.27 27.21
CA GLU A 331 -3.99 28.25 25.81
C GLU A 331 -4.17 26.84 25.20
N ASP A 332 -3.79 25.80 25.95
CA ASP A 332 -3.96 24.41 25.53
C ASP A 332 -5.42 24.03 25.35
N LEU A 333 -6.28 24.50 26.25
CA LEU A 333 -7.71 24.31 26.13
C LEU A 333 -8.29 24.98 24.87
N ILE A 334 -7.83 26.21 24.56
CA ILE A 334 -8.26 26.96 23.36
C ILE A 334 -7.77 26.24 22.10
N HIS A 335 -6.53 25.81 22.07
CA HIS A 335 -5.99 25.05 20.92
C HIS A 335 -6.74 23.75 20.68
N HIS A 336 -7.02 22.98 21.74
CA HIS A 336 -7.85 21.79 21.63
C HIS A 336 -9.24 22.10 21.07
N PHE A 337 -9.92 23.10 21.63
CA PHE A 337 -11.24 23.50 21.17
C PHE A 337 -11.25 23.90 19.69
N LYS A 338 -10.31 24.75 19.26
CA LYS A 338 -10.23 25.20 17.87
C LYS A 338 -9.89 24.05 16.91
N LEU A 339 -8.95 23.17 17.28
CA LEU A 339 -8.53 22.06 16.44
C LEU A 339 -9.68 21.08 16.15
N PHE A 340 -10.56 20.84 17.14
CA PHE A 340 -11.69 19.90 17.00
C PHE A 340 -12.97 20.53 16.45
N THR A 341 -13.15 21.86 16.58
CA THR A 341 -14.33 22.54 16.04
C THR A 341 -14.08 23.12 14.65
N GLU A 342 -12.98 23.85 14.48
CA GLU A 342 -12.62 24.56 13.24
C GLU A 342 -11.65 23.75 12.36
N GLY A 343 -10.73 23.02 12.99
CA GLY A 343 -9.64 22.32 12.31
C GLY A 343 -8.39 23.21 12.18
N MET A 344 -7.30 22.61 11.67
CA MET A 344 -6.06 23.33 11.39
C MET A 344 -6.19 24.17 10.11
N HIS A 345 -5.58 25.35 10.12
CA HIS A 345 -5.40 26.18 8.94
C HIS A 345 -4.03 25.90 8.32
N VAL A 346 -4.01 25.71 7.01
CA VAL A 346 -2.79 25.49 6.25
C VAL A 346 -2.51 26.73 5.41
N PRO A 347 -1.29 27.27 5.39
CA PRO A 347 -0.94 28.46 4.61
C PRO A 347 -1.31 28.32 3.12
N GLU A 348 -1.57 29.45 2.47
CA GLU A 348 -1.79 29.49 1.02
C GLU A 348 -0.56 28.95 0.28
N GLY A 349 -0.79 28.10 -0.70
CA GLY A 349 0.26 27.50 -1.52
C GLY A 349 -0.17 26.19 -2.15
N GLU A 350 0.78 25.58 -2.85
CA GLU A 350 0.58 24.28 -3.49
C GLU A 350 1.77 23.36 -3.28
N THR A 351 1.52 22.06 -3.24
CA THR A 351 2.57 21.04 -3.15
C THR A 351 2.17 19.75 -3.84
N TYR A 352 3.16 19.08 -4.41
CA TYR A 352 3.08 17.67 -4.79
C TYR A 352 4.06 16.87 -3.95
N THR A 353 3.58 15.78 -3.39
CA THR A 353 4.40 14.84 -2.62
C THR A 353 4.10 13.43 -3.08
N ALA A 354 5.14 12.68 -3.36
CA ALA A 354 5.04 11.28 -3.78
C ALA A 354 5.78 10.38 -2.79
N VAL A 355 5.27 9.17 -2.63
CA VAL A 355 5.88 8.09 -1.84
C VAL A 355 6.01 6.83 -2.69
N GLU A 356 6.97 5.98 -2.35
CA GLU A 356 7.08 4.65 -2.95
C GLU A 356 6.04 3.72 -2.31
N HIS A 357 4.89 3.67 -2.92
CA HIS A 357 3.81 2.78 -2.54
C HIS A 357 4.12 1.35 -3.04
N PRO A 358 3.63 0.27 -2.39
CA PRO A 358 3.87 -1.10 -2.84
C PRO A 358 3.49 -1.38 -4.30
N LYS A 359 2.51 -0.65 -4.82
CA LYS A 359 2.05 -0.76 -6.22
C LYS A 359 2.79 0.15 -7.20
N GLY A 360 3.52 1.14 -6.69
CA GLY A 360 4.26 2.13 -7.48
C GLY A 360 4.26 3.50 -6.83
N GLU A 361 4.58 4.55 -7.56
CA GLU A 361 4.56 5.92 -7.04
C GLU A 361 3.11 6.37 -6.76
N PHE A 362 2.80 6.62 -5.51
CA PHE A 362 1.54 7.23 -5.09
C PHE A 362 1.80 8.69 -4.73
N GLY A 363 1.08 9.61 -5.36
CA GLY A 363 1.28 11.03 -5.21
C GLY A 363 0.03 11.79 -4.79
N VAL A 364 0.21 12.78 -3.94
CA VAL A 364 -0.85 13.69 -3.50
C VAL A 364 -0.45 15.12 -3.85
N TYR A 365 -1.31 15.79 -4.62
CA TYR A 365 -1.20 17.21 -4.94
C TYR A 365 -2.29 17.97 -4.21
N ILE A 366 -1.89 18.98 -3.44
CA ILE A 366 -2.78 19.80 -2.63
C ILE A 366 -2.55 21.27 -2.96
N ILE A 367 -3.66 22.01 -3.12
CA ILE A 367 -3.69 23.47 -3.14
C ILE A 367 -4.44 23.92 -1.90
N SER A 368 -3.87 24.87 -1.15
CA SER A 368 -4.50 25.55 -0.03
C SER A 368 -4.68 27.03 -0.34
N ASP A 369 -5.82 27.58 0.06
CA ASP A 369 -6.15 29.01 0.01
C ASP A 369 -6.03 29.71 1.37
N GLY A 370 -5.36 29.08 2.34
CA GLY A 370 -5.25 29.55 3.71
C GLY A 370 -6.38 29.08 4.64
N ALA A 371 -7.38 28.36 4.11
CA ALA A 371 -8.51 27.85 4.88
C ALA A 371 -8.17 26.57 5.65
N ASN A 372 -9.17 26.08 6.39
CA ASN A 372 -9.09 24.83 7.15
C ASN A 372 -9.41 23.57 6.30
N LYS A 373 -9.63 23.74 5.01
CA LYS A 373 -9.96 22.68 4.03
C LYS A 373 -9.08 22.81 2.80
N PRO A 374 -8.73 21.71 2.13
CA PRO A 374 -8.06 21.80 0.85
C PRO A 374 -8.94 22.51 -0.19
N TYR A 375 -8.39 23.50 -0.88
CA TYR A 375 -9.05 24.12 -2.03
C TYR A 375 -9.14 23.13 -3.19
N ARG A 376 -8.05 22.41 -3.45
CA ARG A 376 -7.98 21.32 -4.43
C ARG A 376 -7.15 20.17 -3.90
N LEU A 377 -7.65 18.96 -4.08
CA LEU A 377 -6.91 17.73 -3.83
C LEU A 377 -6.92 16.86 -5.08
N LYS A 378 -5.74 16.42 -5.53
CA LYS A 378 -5.58 15.51 -6.64
C LYS A 378 -4.71 14.32 -6.22
N ILE A 379 -5.11 13.11 -6.60
CA ILE A 379 -4.43 11.88 -6.27
C ILE A 379 -3.87 11.27 -7.55
N ARG A 380 -2.56 11.02 -7.55
CA ARG A 380 -1.89 10.22 -8.56
C ARG A 380 -1.85 8.78 -8.06
N ALA A 381 -2.72 7.94 -8.60
CA ALA A 381 -2.77 6.52 -8.31
C ALA A 381 -1.88 5.75 -9.29
N PRO A 382 -0.97 4.87 -8.83
CA PRO A 382 -0.12 4.08 -9.73
C PRO A 382 -0.94 3.12 -10.59
N GLY A 383 -1.97 2.49 -10.03
CA GLY A 383 -2.82 1.54 -10.74
C GLY A 383 -3.55 2.12 -11.94
N PHE A 384 -3.87 3.42 -11.94
CA PHE A 384 -4.49 4.10 -13.07
C PHE A 384 -3.58 4.11 -14.31
N ALA A 385 -2.30 4.43 -14.12
CA ALA A 385 -1.30 4.42 -15.19
C ALA A 385 -1.00 2.99 -15.66
N HIS A 386 -0.90 2.04 -14.73
CA HIS A 386 -0.64 0.63 -15.05
C HIS A 386 -1.77 0.01 -15.88
N LEU A 387 -3.02 0.28 -15.52
CA LEU A 387 -4.18 -0.23 -16.26
C LEU A 387 -4.25 0.29 -17.70
N GLN A 388 -3.76 1.50 -17.97
CA GLN A 388 -3.65 2.04 -19.33
C GLN A 388 -2.74 1.17 -20.23
N GLY A 389 -1.77 0.47 -19.63
CA GLY A 389 -0.90 -0.46 -20.35
C GLY A 389 -1.53 -1.80 -20.71
N MET A 390 -2.74 -2.08 -20.23
CA MET A 390 -3.41 -3.37 -20.36
C MET A 390 -3.56 -3.83 -21.81
N ASP A 391 -3.96 -2.94 -22.71
CA ASP A 391 -4.13 -3.27 -24.13
C ASP A 391 -2.81 -3.75 -24.77
N GLU A 392 -1.71 -3.04 -24.48
CA GLU A 392 -0.40 -3.39 -25.02
C GLU A 392 0.14 -4.70 -24.44
N MET A 393 -0.05 -4.92 -23.14
CA MET A 393 0.39 -6.13 -22.46
C MET A 393 -0.42 -7.37 -22.86
N ALA A 394 -1.71 -7.20 -23.18
CA ALA A 394 -2.61 -8.30 -23.51
C ALA A 394 -2.61 -8.67 -25.00
N LYS A 395 -2.26 -7.75 -25.87
CA LYS A 395 -2.33 -7.93 -27.31
C LYS A 395 -1.45 -9.09 -27.80
N GLY A 396 -2.06 -10.03 -28.53
CA GLY A 396 -1.37 -11.21 -29.06
C GLY A 396 -1.28 -12.38 -28.08
N HIS A 397 -1.65 -12.18 -26.81
CA HIS A 397 -1.78 -13.23 -25.81
C HIS A 397 -3.16 -13.90 -25.85
N MET A 398 -3.30 -15.01 -25.13
CA MET A 398 -4.57 -15.71 -25.04
C MET A 398 -5.49 -15.11 -23.97
N LEU A 399 -6.78 -15.36 -24.08
CA LEU A 399 -7.77 -14.93 -23.08
C LEU A 399 -7.38 -15.34 -21.65
N ALA A 400 -6.81 -16.56 -21.48
CA ALA A 400 -6.36 -17.03 -20.18
C ALA A 400 -5.23 -16.17 -19.60
N ASP A 401 -4.40 -15.53 -20.42
CA ASP A 401 -3.26 -14.72 -19.97
C ASP A 401 -3.69 -13.34 -19.44
N VAL A 402 -4.90 -12.88 -19.81
CA VAL A 402 -5.49 -11.65 -19.25
C VAL A 402 -5.51 -11.66 -17.73
N VAL A 403 -5.85 -12.80 -17.15
CA VAL A 403 -5.91 -13.01 -15.71
C VAL A 403 -4.54 -12.80 -15.07
N ALA A 404 -3.50 -13.39 -15.66
CA ALA A 404 -2.12 -13.25 -15.20
C ALA A 404 -1.62 -11.79 -15.34
N ILE A 405 -2.01 -11.10 -16.42
CA ILE A 405 -1.64 -9.71 -16.67
C ILE A 405 -2.33 -8.77 -15.69
N ILE A 406 -3.60 -8.97 -15.36
CA ILE A 406 -4.30 -8.20 -14.33
C ILE A 406 -3.65 -8.41 -12.97
N GLY A 407 -3.39 -9.67 -12.60
CA GLY A 407 -2.76 -10.02 -11.32
C GLY A 407 -1.36 -9.41 -11.15
N THR A 408 -0.54 -9.39 -12.22
CA THR A 408 0.80 -8.80 -12.17
C THR A 408 0.79 -7.28 -11.99
N GLN A 409 -0.26 -6.58 -12.46
CA GLN A 409 -0.40 -5.13 -12.30
C GLN A 409 -0.74 -4.73 -10.85
N ASP A 410 -1.22 -5.67 -10.03
CA ASP A 410 -1.61 -5.48 -8.63
C ASP A 410 -2.56 -4.28 -8.46
N ILE A 411 -3.66 -4.28 -9.22
CA ILE A 411 -4.60 -3.16 -9.28
C ILE A 411 -5.61 -3.24 -8.15
N VAL A 412 -5.82 -2.12 -7.46
CA VAL A 412 -6.95 -1.90 -6.53
C VAL A 412 -7.81 -0.76 -7.06
N PHE A 413 -9.07 -1.06 -7.36
CA PHE A 413 -9.94 -0.09 -8.01
C PHE A 413 -10.37 1.06 -7.10
N GLY A 414 -10.19 0.95 -5.79
CA GLY A 414 -10.41 2.06 -4.88
C GLY A 414 -9.49 3.25 -5.14
N GLU A 415 -8.24 3.02 -5.55
CA GLU A 415 -7.31 4.09 -5.95
C GLU A 415 -7.46 4.48 -7.43
N VAL A 416 -7.80 3.54 -8.29
CA VAL A 416 -7.98 3.79 -9.74
C VAL A 416 -9.18 4.69 -9.97
N ASP A 417 -10.31 4.39 -9.36
CA ASP A 417 -11.57 5.09 -9.55
C ASP A 417 -11.70 6.34 -8.65
N ARG A 418 -11.05 6.37 -7.48
CA ARG A 418 -10.99 7.46 -6.47
C ARG A 418 -12.29 7.90 -5.86
#